data_d557b2e7ac395b004bcbfe052c61608d
#
_entry.id   d557b2e7ac395b004bcbfe052c61608d
#
_cell.length_a   1.000
_cell.length_b   1.000
_cell.length_c   1.000
_cell.angle_alpha   90.00
_cell.angle_beta   90.00
_cell.angle_gamma   90.00
#
_symmetry.space_group_name_H-M   'P 1'
#
loop_
_entity.id
_entity.type
_entity.pdbx_description
1 polymer ?
#
loop_
_entity_poly.entity_id
_entity_poly.type
_entity_poly.pdbx_seq_one_letter_code
_entity_poly.pdbx_strand_id
1 'polypeptide(L)'
;MLALAFALSCIKLFEMPMGGSITMASMLPIMLVSIKYGIVSGASTAFLYSLTQLLQAFASGNVFPFCETPLTLVVCILFDYVIPFTVLGLAGILHKIKLTKNPELNVYAGIIAVVLIRFICHFITGVAIWGQWAPEGMGKYLYSLAYNGSFLLVDSLICIICAIIMFRERSFRKLMHIE
;
A
#
# COMPACT_ATOMS: atom_id res chain seq x y z
N MET A 1 -6.63 14.04 5.03
CA MET A 1 -6.42 12.79 4.28
C MET A 1 -5.82 11.69 5.14
N LEU A 2 -4.82 11.97 6.02
CA LEU A 2 -4.25 10.96 6.93
C LEU A 2 -5.32 10.31 7.83
N ALA A 3 -6.13 11.10 8.52
CA ALA A 3 -7.22 10.59 9.37
C ALA A 3 -8.25 9.77 8.59
N LEU A 4 -8.56 10.17 7.35
CA LEU A 4 -9.45 9.40 6.48
C LEU A 4 -8.83 8.05 6.11
N ALA A 5 -7.55 8.03 5.70
CA ALA A 5 -6.84 6.79 5.40
C ALA A 5 -6.80 5.86 6.63
N PHE A 6 -6.52 6.41 7.81
CA PHE A 6 -6.53 5.65 9.06
C PHE A 6 -7.93 5.07 9.35
N ALA A 7 -8.99 5.87 9.27
CA ALA A 7 -10.35 5.40 9.50
C ALA A 7 -10.74 4.27 8.50
N LEU A 8 -10.40 4.43 7.22
CA LEU A 8 -10.63 3.41 6.21
C LEU A 8 -9.80 2.13 6.45
N SER A 9 -8.59 2.25 7.01
CA SER A 9 -7.76 1.09 7.35
C SER A 9 -8.31 0.28 8.54
N CYS A 10 -9.12 0.90 9.39
CA CYS A 10 -9.83 0.19 10.45
C CYS A 10 -11.01 -0.65 9.92
N ILE A 11 -11.51 -0.34 8.71
CA ILE A 11 -12.58 -1.10 8.05
C ILE A 11 -11.94 -2.20 7.19
N LYS A 12 -11.68 -3.35 7.81
CA LYS A 12 -11.12 -4.52 7.13
C LYS A 12 -12.26 -5.34 6.52
N LEU A 13 -12.30 -5.43 5.19
CA LEU A 13 -13.24 -6.29 4.45
C LEU A 13 -12.86 -7.76 4.60
N PHE A 14 -11.57 -8.02 4.68
CA PHE A 14 -11.01 -9.33 4.93
C PHE A 14 -9.66 -9.19 5.62
N GLU A 15 -9.38 -10.04 6.60
CA GLU A 15 -8.10 -10.11 7.32
C GLU A 15 -7.51 -11.51 7.16
N MET A 16 -6.27 -11.55 6.68
CA MET A 16 -5.52 -12.78 6.52
C MET A 16 -4.75 -13.11 7.80
N PRO A 17 -4.44 -14.38 8.06
CA PRO A 17 -3.48 -14.74 9.09
C PRO A 17 -2.16 -13.95 8.91
N MET A 18 -1.49 -13.61 9.99
CA MET A 18 -0.19 -12.89 9.97
C MET A 18 -0.24 -11.47 9.35
N GLY A 19 -1.41 -10.82 9.32
CA GLY A 19 -1.52 -9.36 9.18
C GLY A 19 -1.87 -8.81 7.79
N GLY A 20 -1.94 -9.62 6.75
CA GLY A 20 -2.44 -9.17 5.44
C GLY A 20 -3.93 -8.77 5.56
N SER A 21 -4.32 -7.64 4.98
CA SER A 21 -5.71 -7.20 5.02
C SER A 21 -6.15 -6.49 3.75
N ILE A 22 -7.42 -6.68 3.38
CA ILE A 22 -8.10 -5.96 2.33
C ILE A 22 -8.96 -4.88 3.01
N THR A 23 -8.77 -3.63 2.62
CA THR A 23 -9.43 -2.47 3.23
C THR A 23 -10.34 -1.73 2.26
N MET A 24 -11.15 -0.79 2.74
CA MET A 24 -11.96 0.08 1.89
C MET A 24 -11.14 1.21 1.28
N ALA A 25 -10.22 0.87 0.34
CA ALA A 25 -9.37 1.84 -0.37
C ALA A 25 -8.54 2.75 0.57
N SER A 26 -8.08 2.24 1.72
CA SER A 26 -7.36 3.04 2.73
C SER A 26 -6.09 3.71 2.20
N MET A 27 -5.47 3.15 1.17
CA MET A 27 -4.27 3.70 0.51
C MET A 27 -4.59 4.91 -0.38
N LEU A 28 -5.80 4.97 -0.96
CA LEU A 28 -6.15 5.97 -1.96
C LEU A 28 -6.03 7.42 -1.44
N PRO A 29 -6.53 7.79 -0.23
CA PRO A 29 -6.37 9.14 0.28
C PRO A 29 -4.90 9.60 0.37
N ILE A 30 -3.98 8.69 0.68
CA ILE A 30 -2.54 9.00 0.75
C ILE A 30 -1.97 9.26 -0.65
N MET A 31 -2.32 8.40 -1.61
CA MET A 31 -1.90 8.57 -3.01
C MET A 31 -2.44 9.87 -3.62
N LEU A 32 -3.69 10.25 -3.30
CA LEU A 32 -4.28 11.53 -3.73
C LEU A 32 -3.53 12.75 -3.20
N VAL A 33 -2.98 12.71 -1.97
CA VAL A 33 -2.11 13.79 -1.47
C VAL A 33 -0.88 13.96 -2.35
N SER A 34 -0.23 12.86 -2.74
CA SER A 34 0.93 12.89 -3.63
C SER A 34 0.59 13.48 -5.00
N ILE A 35 -0.53 13.05 -5.58
CA ILE A 35 -0.99 13.50 -6.89
C ILE A 35 -1.27 15.01 -6.88
N LYS A 36 -1.98 15.50 -5.87
CA LYS A 36 -2.40 16.89 -5.77
C LYS A 36 -1.30 17.83 -5.30
N TYR A 37 -0.61 17.49 -4.21
CA TYR A 37 0.32 18.39 -3.53
C TYR A 37 1.79 18.06 -3.80
N GLY A 38 2.05 17.02 -4.59
CA GLY A 38 3.39 16.61 -4.98
C GLY A 38 4.04 15.62 -4.02
N ILE A 39 5.23 15.15 -4.43
CA ILE A 39 5.91 14.00 -3.82
C ILE A 39 6.31 14.24 -2.37
N VAL A 40 6.78 15.45 -2.02
CA VAL A 40 7.23 15.74 -0.64
C VAL A 40 6.05 15.65 0.33
N SER A 41 4.93 16.31 0.02
CA SER A 41 3.71 16.24 0.83
C SER A 41 3.14 14.82 0.88
N GLY A 42 3.17 14.13 -0.27
CA GLY A 42 2.76 12.73 -0.37
C GLY A 42 3.60 11.81 0.51
N ALA A 43 4.93 11.86 0.39
CA ALA A 43 5.85 11.02 1.15
C ALA A 43 5.77 11.29 2.66
N SER A 44 5.69 12.56 3.08
CA SER A 44 5.53 12.91 4.50
C SER A 44 4.22 12.36 5.08
N THR A 45 3.09 12.53 4.35
CA THR A 45 1.79 12.00 4.78
C THR A 45 1.81 10.47 4.80
N ALA A 46 2.43 9.84 3.80
CA ALA A 46 2.57 8.39 3.69
C ALA A 46 3.44 7.80 4.80
N PHE A 47 4.53 8.49 5.16
CA PHE A 47 5.37 8.10 6.30
C PHE A 47 4.58 8.15 7.61
N LEU A 48 3.83 9.22 7.87
CA LEU A 48 2.96 9.29 9.05
C LEU A 48 1.88 8.18 9.03
N TYR A 49 1.34 7.88 7.85
CA TYR A 49 0.40 6.77 7.69
C TYR A 49 1.06 5.42 7.99
N SER A 50 2.32 5.21 7.57
CA SER A 50 3.06 3.98 7.88
C SER A 50 3.20 3.76 9.39
N LEU A 51 3.41 4.82 10.16
CA LEU A 51 3.46 4.74 11.62
C LEU A 51 2.11 4.35 12.23
N THR A 52 0.99 4.82 11.66
CA THR A 52 -0.34 4.39 12.12
C THR A 52 -0.60 2.90 11.83
N GLN A 53 -0.14 2.40 10.68
CA GLN A 53 -0.25 0.98 10.34
C GLN A 53 0.64 0.12 11.25
N LEU A 54 1.83 0.60 11.56
CA LEU A 54 2.74 -0.05 12.51
C LEU A 54 2.11 -0.14 13.91
N LEU A 55 1.51 0.95 14.39
CA LEU A 55 0.80 0.96 15.67
C LEU A 55 -0.40 0.00 15.69
N GLN A 56 -1.17 -0.08 14.59
CA GLN A 56 -2.27 -1.05 14.48
C GLN A 56 -1.75 -2.49 14.54
N ALA A 57 -0.62 -2.79 13.90
CA ALA A 57 -0.01 -4.11 13.92
C ALA A 57 0.50 -4.50 15.32
N PHE A 58 1.07 -3.55 16.06
CA PHE A 58 1.44 -3.77 17.46
C PHE A 58 0.22 -4.02 18.34
N ALA A 59 -0.84 -3.25 18.15
CA ALA A 59 -2.07 -3.37 18.91
C ALA A 59 -2.83 -4.69 18.61
N SER A 60 -2.76 -5.19 17.38
CA SER A 60 -3.41 -6.45 16.98
C SER A 60 -2.70 -7.69 17.52
N GLY A 61 -1.38 -7.61 17.75
CA GLY A 61 -0.57 -8.75 18.20
C GLY A 61 -0.44 -9.88 17.17
N ASN A 62 -0.89 -9.68 15.91
CA ASN A 62 -0.98 -10.74 14.91
C ASN A 62 0.29 -10.91 14.05
N VAL A 63 1.31 -10.08 14.23
CA VAL A 63 2.50 -10.03 13.36
C VAL A 63 3.80 -10.21 14.15
N PHE A 64 4.07 -9.31 15.09
CA PHE A 64 5.37 -9.25 15.77
C PHE A 64 5.72 -10.43 16.68
N PRO A 65 4.75 -11.17 17.29
CA PRO A 65 5.08 -12.39 18.01
C PRO A 65 5.74 -13.48 17.16
N PHE A 66 5.59 -13.42 15.84
CA PHE A 66 6.22 -14.35 14.90
C PHE A 66 7.63 -13.91 14.44
N CYS A 67 8.10 -12.73 14.86
CA CYS A 67 9.46 -12.26 14.57
C CYS A 67 10.40 -12.80 15.66
N GLU A 68 10.99 -13.97 15.41
CA GLU A 68 11.77 -14.73 16.41
C GLU A 68 13.09 -14.07 16.83
N THR A 69 13.63 -13.18 15.99
CA THR A 69 14.91 -12.49 16.25
C THR A 69 14.77 -10.98 16.13
N PRO A 70 15.64 -10.20 16.79
CA PRO A 70 15.67 -8.74 16.63
C PRO A 70 15.88 -8.31 15.17
N LEU A 71 16.66 -9.07 14.40
CA LEU A 71 16.87 -8.79 12.98
C LEU A 71 15.59 -8.97 12.16
N THR A 72 14.87 -10.09 12.35
CA THR A 72 13.59 -10.32 11.66
C THR A 72 12.54 -9.28 12.05
N LEU A 73 12.52 -8.82 13.29
CA LEU A 73 11.66 -7.73 13.73
C LEU A 73 11.98 -6.42 13.01
N VAL A 74 13.25 -6.02 12.92
CA VAL A 74 13.66 -4.80 12.22
C VAL A 74 13.34 -4.88 10.73
N VAL A 75 13.62 -6.02 10.09
CA VAL A 75 13.31 -6.24 8.67
C VAL A 75 11.79 -6.19 8.44
N CYS A 76 10.98 -6.82 9.29
CA CYS A 76 9.53 -6.76 9.23
C CYS A 76 9.02 -5.30 9.37
N ILE A 77 9.48 -4.56 10.38
CA ILE A 77 9.09 -3.15 10.57
C ILE A 77 9.41 -2.32 9.33
N LEU A 78 10.59 -2.47 8.75
CA LEU A 78 11.01 -1.69 7.59
C LEU A 78 10.28 -2.11 6.31
N PHE A 79 10.25 -3.40 5.98
CA PHE A 79 9.79 -3.89 4.68
C PHE A 79 8.31 -4.29 4.65
N ASP A 80 7.64 -4.50 5.78
CA ASP A 80 6.19 -4.73 5.82
C ASP A 80 5.40 -3.48 6.20
N TYR A 81 6.04 -2.46 6.84
CA TYR A 81 5.33 -1.27 7.29
C TYR A 81 5.94 0.03 6.76
N VAL A 82 7.16 0.38 7.16
CA VAL A 82 7.69 1.73 6.90
C VAL A 82 7.85 2.01 5.41
N ILE A 83 8.63 1.19 4.72
CA ILE A 83 8.92 1.40 3.29
C ILE A 83 7.68 1.24 2.42
N PRO A 84 6.91 0.11 2.48
CA PRO A 84 5.81 -0.13 1.55
C PRO A 84 4.66 0.86 1.70
N PHE A 85 4.41 1.37 2.91
CA PHE A 85 3.40 2.40 3.08
C PHE A 85 3.91 3.79 2.71
N THR A 86 5.19 4.12 2.98
CA THR A 86 5.78 5.42 2.59
C THR A 86 5.85 5.58 1.07
N VAL A 87 6.12 4.50 0.34
CA VAL A 87 6.16 4.50 -1.14
C VAL A 87 4.82 4.94 -1.76
N LEU A 88 3.68 4.74 -1.09
CA LEU A 88 2.37 5.22 -1.58
C LEU A 88 2.38 6.73 -1.84
N GLY A 89 3.20 7.48 -1.08
CA GLY A 89 3.37 8.92 -1.25
C GLY A 89 4.10 9.34 -2.53
N LEU A 90 4.60 8.38 -3.32
CA LEU A 90 5.22 8.63 -4.62
C LEU A 90 4.24 8.47 -5.81
N ALA A 91 2.96 8.15 -5.56
CA ALA A 91 1.98 7.89 -6.62
C ALA A 91 1.83 9.04 -7.65
N GLY A 92 2.07 10.29 -7.23
CA GLY A 92 2.02 11.45 -8.12
C GLY A 92 3.24 11.64 -9.03
N ILE A 93 4.29 10.80 -8.94
CA ILE A 93 5.55 11.03 -9.67
C ILE A 93 5.35 10.96 -11.18
N LEU A 94 4.61 9.96 -11.67
CA LEU A 94 4.40 9.78 -13.12
C LEU A 94 3.50 10.86 -13.70
N HIS A 95 2.57 11.39 -12.93
CA HIS A 95 1.77 12.56 -13.30
C HIS A 95 2.65 13.82 -13.39
N LYS A 96 3.53 14.02 -12.41
CA LYS A 96 4.44 15.18 -12.38
C LYS A 96 5.42 15.20 -13.55
N ILE A 97 6.02 14.07 -13.91
CA ILE A 97 6.97 13.97 -15.04
C ILE A 97 6.28 13.87 -16.40
N LYS A 98 4.92 13.78 -16.43
CA LYS A 98 4.12 13.67 -17.65
C LYS A 98 4.58 12.52 -18.57
N LEU A 99 4.62 11.30 -18.01
CA LEU A 99 5.09 10.10 -18.71
C LEU A 99 4.36 9.90 -20.05
N THR A 100 3.06 10.20 -20.10
CA THR A 100 2.23 10.19 -21.30
C THR A 100 1.54 11.55 -21.49
N LYS A 101 0.95 11.75 -22.68
CA LYS A 101 0.13 12.95 -22.97
C LYS A 101 -1.22 12.94 -22.22
N ASN A 102 -1.65 11.80 -21.71
CA ASN A 102 -2.90 11.66 -20.96
C ASN A 102 -2.64 11.79 -19.46
N PRO A 103 -3.11 12.87 -18.79
CA PRO A 103 -2.87 13.08 -17.36
C PRO A 103 -3.48 11.99 -16.47
N GLU A 104 -4.68 11.50 -16.83
CA GLU A 104 -5.36 10.45 -16.05
C GLU A 104 -4.59 9.13 -16.12
N LEU A 105 -4.08 8.78 -17.32
CA LEU A 105 -3.27 7.57 -17.47
C LEU A 105 -1.99 7.63 -16.63
N ASN A 106 -1.36 8.80 -16.52
CA ASN A 106 -0.19 9.00 -15.66
C ASN A 106 -0.52 8.80 -14.17
N VAL A 107 -1.73 9.21 -13.74
CA VAL A 107 -2.20 8.99 -12.37
C VAL A 107 -2.39 7.48 -12.10
N TYR A 108 -3.11 6.78 -12.98
CA TYR A 108 -3.33 5.33 -12.80
C TYR A 108 -2.02 4.55 -12.85
N ALA A 109 -1.12 4.89 -13.78
CA ALA A 109 0.21 4.28 -13.83
C ALA A 109 1.02 4.53 -12.55
N GLY A 110 0.92 5.73 -11.97
CA GLY A 110 1.54 6.06 -10.69
C GLY A 110 1.00 5.22 -9.53
N ILE A 111 -0.32 5.05 -9.44
CA ILE A 111 -0.98 4.17 -8.46
C ILE A 111 -0.48 2.73 -8.60
N ILE A 112 -0.47 2.19 -9.82
CA ILE A 112 -0.01 0.83 -10.09
C ILE A 112 1.47 0.67 -9.71
N ALA A 113 2.32 1.64 -10.09
CA ALA A 113 3.75 1.58 -9.80
C ALA A 113 4.05 1.49 -8.30
N VAL A 114 3.41 2.32 -7.47
CA VAL A 114 3.66 2.30 -6.02
C VAL A 114 3.10 1.03 -5.35
N VAL A 115 1.99 0.48 -5.86
CA VAL A 115 1.47 -0.81 -5.38
C VAL A 115 2.40 -1.97 -5.76
N LEU A 116 2.99 -1.95 -6.94
CA LEU A 116 3.98 -2.94 -7.34
C LEU A 116 5.25 -2.89 -6.47
N ILE A 117 5.74 -1.69 -6.15
CA ILE A 117 6.88 -1.54 -5.23
C ILE A 117 6.51 -2.06 -3.83
N ARG A 118 5.31 -1.74 -3.34
CA ARG A 118 4.80 -2.28 -2.08
C ARG A 118 4.74 -3.82 -2.11
N PHE A 119 4.23 -4.40 -3.20
CA PHE A 119 4.20 -5.86 -3.39
C PHE A 119 5.61 -6.46 -3.32
N ILE A 120 6.61 -5.84 -3.96
CA ILE A 120 8.01 -6.31 -3.92
C ILE A 120 8.53 -6.33 -2.48
N CYS A 121 8.26 -5.29 -1.68
CA CYS A 121 8.66 -5.25 -0.27
C CYS A 121 8.05 -6.43 0.52
N HIS A 122 6.75 -6.63 0.42
CA HIS A 122 6.05 -7.74 1.09
C HIS A 122 6.47 -9.12 0.53
N PHE A 123 6.79 -9.20 -0.76
CA PHE A 123 7.30 -10.44 -1.34
C PHE A 123 8.65 -10.84 -0.75
N ILE A 124 9.55 -9.87 -0.55
CA ILE A 124 10.87 -10.09 0.06
C ILE A 124 10.71 -10.61 1.49
N THR A 125 9.91 -9.96 2.33
CA THR A 125 9.65 -10.42 3.70
C THR A 125 8.90 -11.74 3.73
N GLY A 126 7.96 -11.93 2.80
CA GLY A 126 7.24 -13.18 2.62
C GLY A 126 8.17 -14.37 2.34
N VAL A 127 9.24 -14.16 1.57
CA VAL A 127 10.25 -15.20 1.32
C VAL A 127 11.22 -15.34 2.49
N ALA A 128 11.67 -14.22 3.08
CA ALA A 128 12.74 -14.21 4.07
C ALA A 128 12.28 -14.56 5.49
N ILE A 129 11.07 -14.15 5.87
CA ILE A 129 10.52 -14.30 7.22
C ILE A 129 9.34 -15.27 7.23
N TRP A 130 8.30 -14.97 6.44
CA TRP A 130 7.01 -15.65 6.51
C TRP A 130 6.97 -17.02 5.82
N GLY A 131 7.94 -17.29 4.94
CA GLY A 131 8.00 -18.53 4.16
C GLY A 131 8.19 -19.80 5.00
N GLN A 132 8.59 -19.70 6.26
CA GLN A 132 8.67 -20.84 7.18
C GLN A 132 7.29 -21.38 7.59
N TRP A 133 6.23 -20.59 7.43
CA TRP A 133 4.85 -21.01 7.67
C TRP A 133 4.11 -21.42 6.39
N ALA A 134 4.85 -21.61 5.29
CA ALA A 134 4.25 -22.12 4.05
C ALA A 134 3.67 -23.53 4.28
N PRO A 135 2.49 -23.84 3.72
CA PRO A 135 1.92 -25.18 3.78
C PRO A 135 2.87 -26.25 3.23
N GLU A 136 2.78 -27.48 3.73
CA GLU A 136 3.57 -28.60 3.22
C GLU A 136 3.43 -28.74 1.71
N GLY A 137 4.54 -28.90 1.01
CA GLY A 137 4.60 -28.99 -0.45
C GLY A 137 4.58 -27.65 -1.19
N MET A 138 4.37 -26.52 -0.51
CA MET A 138 4.43 -25.18 -1.12
C MET A 138 5.77 -24.51 -0.81
N GLY A 139 6.56 -24.22 -1.86
CA GLY A 139 7.80 -23.49 -1.69
C GLY A 139 7.57 -22.04 -1.24
N LYS A 140 8.50 -21.48 -0.44
CA LYS A 140 8.40 -20.13 0.14
C LYS A 140 8.16 -19.01 -0.88
N TYR A 141 8.68 -19.15 -2.10
CA TYR A 141 8.47 -18.17 -3.17
C TYR A 141 7.02 -18.17 -3.65
N LEU A 142 6.47 -19.36 -3.88
CA LEU A 142 5.07 -19.51 -4.32
C LEU A 142 4.12 -19.08 -3.21
N TYR A 143 4.43 -19.42 -1.97
CA TYR A 143 3.67 -18.98 -0.80
C TYR A 143 3.63 -17.44 -0.71
N SER A 144 4.80 -16.79 -0.76
CA SER A 144 4.88 -15.33 -0.69
C SER A 144 4.14 -14.64 -1.84
N LEU A 145 4.28 -15.19 -3.08
CA LEU A 145 3.58 -14.70 -4.25
C LEU A 145 2.06 -14.80 -4.08
N ALA A 146 1.57 -15.96 -3.68
CA ALA A 146 0.13 -16.21 -3.51
C ALA A 146 -0.46 -15.40 -2.36
N TYR A 147 0.20 -15.39 -1.21
CA TYR A 147 -0.25 -14.68 -0.02
C TYR A 147 -0.31 -13.17 -0.26
N ASN A 148 0.82 -12.56 -0.61
CA ASN A 148 0.89 -11.11 -0.79
C ASN A 148 0.15 -10.66 -2.06
N GLY A 149 0.18 -11.45 -3.12
CA GLY A 149 -0.55 -11.17 -4.36
C GLY A 149 -2.06 -11.16 -4.14
N SER A 150 -2.61 -12.09 -3.37
CA SER A 150 -4.06 -12.21 -3.18
C SER A 150 -4.67 -10.96 -2.54
N PHE A 151 -4.14 -10.48 -1.41
CA PHE A 151 -4.74 -9.33 -0.74
C PHE A 151 -4.35 -7.99 -1.39
N LEU A 152 -3.10 -7.84 -1.86
CA LEU A 152 -2.68 -6.58 -2.51
C LEU A 152 -3.34 -6.37 -3.86
N LEU A 153 -3.56 -7.43 -4.64
CA LEU A 153 -4.29 -7.32 -5.91
C LEU A 153 -5.72 -6.80 -5.67
N VAL A 154 -6.45 -7.40 -4.73
CA VAL A 154 -7.82 -6.99 -4.42
C VAL A 154 -7.87 -5.58 -3.85
N ASP A 155 -7.01 -5.26 -2.89
CA ASP A 155 -6.95 -3.92 -2.27
C ASP A 155 -6.59 -2.83 -3.31
N SER A 156 -5.67 -3.14 -4.25
CA SER A 156 -5.33 -2.23 -5.35
C SER A 156 -6.44 -2.06 -6.37
N LEU A 157 -7.17 -3.13 -6.70
CA LEU A 157 -8.34 -3.04 -7.59
C LEU A 157 -9.42 -2.15 -6.98
N ILE A 158 -9.70 -2.27 -5.70
CA ILE A 158 -10.63 -1.38 -4.99
C ILE A 158 -10.16 0.07 -5.09
N CYS A 159 -8.88 0.35 -4.83
CA CYS A 159 -8.31 1.69 -4.97
C CYS A 159 -8.43 2.26 -6.39
N ILE A 160 -8.14 1.45 -7.42
CA ILE A 160 -8.23 1.87 -8.83
C ILE A 160 -9.68 2.14 -9.21
N ILE A 161 -10.62 1.27 -8.84
CA ILE A 161 -12.06 1.46 -9.13
C ILE A 161 -12.55 2.75 -8.46
N CYS A 162 -12.22 2.98 -7.19
CA CYS A 162 -12.55 4.22 -6.50
C CYS A 162 -11.93 5.45 -7.21
N ALA A 163 -10.67 5.38 -7.61
CA ALA A 163 -10.01 6.45 -8.35
C ALA A 163 -10.72 6.73 -9.69
N ILE A 164 -11.07 5.69 -10.46
CA ILE A 164 -11.80 5.84 -11.73
C ILE A 164 -13.15 6.53 -11.50
N ILE A 165 -13.91 6.14 -10.48
CA ILE A 165 -15.20 6.76 -10.16
C ILE A 165 -15.00 8.24 -9.80
N MET A 166 -14.03 8.56 -8.95
CA MET A 166 -13.75 9.94 -8.53
C MET A 166 -13.29 10.81 -9.71
N PHE A 167 -12.43 10.30 -10.59
CA PHE A 167 -11.92 11.05 -11.74
C PHE A 167 -12.93 11.15 -12.90
N ARG A 168 -14.07 10.47 -12.88
CA ARG A 168 -15.18 10.74 -13.79
C ARG A 168 -15.79 12.12 -13.56
N GLU A 169 -15.77 12.61 -12.33
CA GLU A 169 -16.30 13.91 -11.97
C GLU A 169 -15.37 15.04 -12.40
N ARG A 170 -15.84 15.93 -13.28
CA ARG A 170 -15.05 17.06 -13.80
C ARG A 170 -14.56 17.98 -12.68
N SER A 171 -15.41 18.23 -11.68
CA SER A 171 -15.05 19.08 -10.53
C SER A 171 -13.90 18.47 -9.74
N PHE A 172 -13.86 17.15 -9.60
CA PHE A 172 -12.79 16.45 -8.91
C PHE A 172 -11.48 16.49 -9.72
N ARG A 173 -11.52 16.29 -11.04
CA ARG A 173 -10.32 16.44 -11.90
C ARG A 173 -9.70 17.84 -11.81
N LYS A 174 -10.55 18.89 -11.85
CA LYS A 174 -10.10 20.27 -11.65
C LYS A 174 -9.44 20.46 -10.29
N LEU A 175 -10.08 19.95 -9.23
CA LEU A 175 -9.54 20.00 -7.87
C LEU A 175 -8.16 19.33 -7.78
N MET A 176 -7.95 18.27 -8.53
CA MET A 176 -6.70 17.47 -8.54
C MET A 176 -5.66 17.95 -9.55
N HIS A 177 -5.96 19.00 -10.34
CA HIS A 177 -5.10 19.51 -11.41
C HIS A 177 -4.78 18.50 -12.52
N ILE A 178 -5.77 17.67 -12.88
CA ILE A 178 -5.68 16.58 -13.87
C ILE A 178 -6.54 16.96 -15.10
N GLU A 179 -6.30 18.11 -15.68
CA GLU A 179 -6.92 18.56 -16.97
C GLU A 179 -5.88 18.70 -18.07
#